data_29d4f064ec5320613e67fe1192437f4e
#
_entry.id   29d4f064ec5320613e67fe1192437f4e
#
_cell.length_a   1.000
_cell.length_b   1.000
_cell.length_c   1.000
_cell.angle_alpha   90.00
_cell.angle_beta   90.00
_cell.angle_gamma   90.00
#
_symmetry.space_group_name_H-M   'P 1'
#
loop_
_entity.id
_entity.type
_entity.pdbx_description
1 polymer ?
#
loop_
_entity_poly.entity_id
_entity_poly.type
_entity_poly.pdbx_seq_one_letter_code
_entity_poly.pdbx_strand_id
1 'polypeptide(L)'
;EKTVNAIRRKNPERKIIIGSTCWNSVWTLDRLKIFDDENVIYTFHTYDPFSFTHQRGVLQASTLYYNREMPFPGDIEYYRDFERVVNGNENALSKYTAMDYRYIADGLAPAAEFIKRNPDKILWCGEFGTIRHCRIDRRENWMRDVIKFLKANEIPYCVWNYLSTPNDGNRFSLVDDDTRKILSESLAEIIRGNV
;
A
#
# COMPACT_ATOMS: atom_id res chain seq x y z
N GLU A 1 -10.03 -13.79 17.57
CA GLU A 1 -10.94 -13.75 18.72
C GLU A 1 -10.27 -14.19 20.02
N LYS A 2 -9.69 -15.40 20.09
CA LYS A 2 -9.04 -15.91 21.30
C LYS A 2 -7.97 -14.95 21.85
N THR A 3 -7.16 -14.38 20.97
CA THR A 3 -6.09 -13.43 21.34
C THR A 3 -6.68 -12.12 21.90
N VAL A 4 -7.68 -11.55 21.25
CA VAL A 4 -8.38 -10.33 21.73
C VAL A 4 -8.94 -10.58 23.12
N ASN A 5 -9.67 -11.68 23.31
CA ASN A 5 -10.25 -12.05 24.61
C ASN A 5 -9.17 -12.25 25.70
N ALA A 6 -8.02 -12.81 25.33
CA ALA A 6 -6.91 -12.99 26.28
C ALA A 6 -6.30 -11.65 26.70
N ILE A 7 -6.15 -10.71 25.76
CA ILE A 7 -5.67 -9.35 26.05
C ILE A 7 -6.69 -8.62 26.94
N ARG A 8 -7.98 -8.67 26.63
CA ARG A 8 -9.03 -8.00 27.41
C ARG A 8 -9.11 -8.46 28.86
N ARG A 9 -8.86 -9.75 29.13
CA ARG A 9 -8.79 -10.24 30.52
C ARG A 9 -7.64 -9.63 31.31
N LYS A 10 -6.56 -9.19 30.67
CA LYS A 10 -5.38 -8.60 31.32
C LYS A 10 -5.38 -7.08 31.30
N ASN A 11 -5.90 -6.49 30.22
CA ASN A 11 -5.95 -5.06 30.03
C ASN A 11 -7.21 -4.72 29.19
N PRO A 12 -8.32 -4.37 29.84
CA PRO A 12 -9.58 -4.11 29.16
C PRO A 12 -9.53 -2.93 28.17
N GLU A 13 -8.69 -1.95 28.43
CA GLU A 13 -8.63 -0.70 27.64
C GLU A 13 -7.47 -0.68 26.60
N ARG A 14 -6.69 -1.76 26.51
CA ARG A 14 -5.59 -1.81 25.54
C ARG A 14 -6.09 -1.62 24.12
N LYS A 15 -5.54 -0.64 23.41
CA LYS A 15 -5.78 -0.54 21.96
C LYS A 15 -5.14 -1.73 21.25
N ILE A 16 -5.91 -2.38 20.39
CA ILE A 16 -5.50 -3.58 19.65
C ILE A 16 -5.66 -3.26 18.18
N ILE A 17 -4.59 -3.40 17.40
CA ILE A 17 -4.62 -3.27 15.94
C ILE A 17 -4.74 -4.68 15.35
N ILE A 18 -5.75 -4.88 14.50
CA ILE A 18 -6.02 -6.16 13.84
C ILE A 18 -5.84 -5.96 12.34
N GLY A 19 -4.88 -6.69 11.79
CA GLY A 19 -4.65 -6.73 10.36
C GLY A 19 -5.36 -7.88 9.67
N SER A 20 -5.65 -7.71 8.39
CA SER A 20 -6.20 -8.75 7.53
C SER A 20 -5.15 -9.83 7.21
N THR A 21 -5.57 -10.90 6.57
CA THR A 21 -4.66 -11.97 6.12
C THR A 21 -3.80 -11.54 4.92
N CYS A 22 -2.91 -12.40 4.45
CA CYS A 22 -2.05 -12.14 3.28
C CYS A 22 -1.28 -10.82 3.41
N TRP A 23 -0.48 -10.68 4.48
CA TRP A 23 0.30 -9.46 4.77
C TRP A 23 -0.55 -8.19 4.89
N ASN A 24 -1.70 -8.30 5.54
CA ASN A 24 -2.65 -7.20 5.70
C ASN A 24 -3.24 -6.69 4.37
N SER A 25 -3.41 -7.58 3.40
CA SER A 25 -3.94 -7.19 2.09
C SER A 25 -5.33 -6.58 2.18
N VAL A 26 -5.55 -5.47 1.49
CA VAL A 26 -6.85 -4.79 1.38
C VAL A 26 -7.96 -5.73 0.89
N TRP A 27 -7.64 -6.71 0.04
CA TRP A 27 -8.57 -7.69 -0.53
C TRP A 27 -9.15 -8.68 0.46
N THR A 28 -8.59 -8.74 1.67
CA THR A 28 -9.05 -9.67 2.71
C THR A 28 -9.70 -8.98 3.90
N LEU A 29 -9.99 -7.70 3.79
CA LEU A 29 -10.68 -6.92 4.82
C LEU A 29 -12.08 -7.46 5.14
N ASP A 30 -12.79 -7.96 4.14
CA ASP A 30 -14.12 -8.55 4.27
C ASP A 30 -14.15 -9.84 5.13
N ARG A 31 -12.99 -10.48 5.32
CA ARG A 31 -12.83 -11.70 6.14
C ARG A 31 -12.56 -11.39 7.61
N LEU A 32 -12.35 -10.14 7.96
CA LEU A 32 -12.09 -9.76 9.34
C LEU A 32 -13.36 -9.87 10.18
N LYS A 33 -13.22 -10.46 11.37
CA LYS A 33 -14.26 -10.38 12.39
C LYS A 33 -14.32 -8.96 12.92
N ILE A 34 -15.51 -8.38 12.90
CA ILE A 34 -15.77 -7.09 13.52
C ILE A 34 -16.10 -7.33 15.00
N PHE A 35 -15.39 -6.62 15.88
CA PHE A 35 -15.58 -6.67 17.33
C PHE A 35 -16.44 -5.49 17.77
N ASP A 36 -17.35 -5.74 18.69
CA ASP A 36 -18.04 -4.69 19.44
C ASP A 36 -17.12 -4.18 20.57
N ASP A 37 -16.10 -3.42 20.16
CA ASP A 37 -15.01 -2.96 21.02
C ASP A 37 -14.40 -1.70 20.39
N GLU A 38 -14.51 -0.57 21.04
CA GLU A 38 -14.01 0.73 20.57
C GLU A 38 -12.47 0.81 20.56
N ASN A 39 -11.82 -0.05 21.32
CA ASN A 39 -10.36 -0.13 21.39
C ASN A 39 -9.75 -1.12 20.38
N VAL A 40 -10.56 -1.60 19.41
CA VAL A 40 -10.08 -2.37 18.27
C VAL A 40 -10.00 -1.47 17.05
N ILE A 41 -8.80 -1.40 16.45
CA ILE A 41 -8.47 -0.68 15.23
C ILE A 41 -8.17 -1.72 14.15
N TYR A 42 -8.67 -1.52 12.95
CA TYR A 42 -8.40 -2.39 11.79
C TYR A 42 -7.33 -1.79 10.92
N THR A 43 -6.50 -2.63 10.29
CA THR A 43 -5.45 -2.15 9.40
C THR A 43 -5.33 -2.99 8.14
N PHE A 44 -4.87 -2.34 7.07
CA PHE A 44 -4.47 -2.96 5.82
C PHE A 44 -3.21 -2.31 5.26
N HIS A 45 -2.58 -2.98 4.32
CA HIS A 45 -1.47 -2.48 3.53
C HIS A 45 -1.85 -2.42 2.06
N THR A 46 -1.24 -1.52 1.29
CA THR A 46 -1.43 -1.42 -0.15
C THR A 46 -0.13 -1.11 -0.87
N TYR A 47 0.15 -1.93 -1.88
CA TYR A 47 1.33 -1.81 -2.73
C TYR A 47 1.00 -2.03 -4.21
N ASP A 48 -0.29 -2.07 -4.56
CA ASP A 48 -0.68 -2.29 -5.96
C ASP A 48 -0.50 -1.04 -6.84
N PRO A 49 -0.05 -1.21 -8.10
CA PRO A 49 0.37 -2.47 -8.69
C PRO A 49 1.77 -2.88 -8.21
N PHE A 50 1.91 -4.11 -7.75
CA PHE A 50 3.16 -4.62 -7.17
C PHE A 50 4.34 -4.55 -8.16
N SER A 51 4.07 -4.76 -9.44
CA SER A 51 5.04 -4.61 -10.52
C SER A 51 5.66 -3.21 -10.62
N PHE A 52 4.96 -2.17 -10.14
CA PHE A 52 5.49 -0.81 -10.02
C PHE A 52 6.17 -0.59 -8.67
N THR A 53 5.45 -0.80 -7.57
CA THR A 53 5.93 -0.45 -6.23
C THR A 53 7.15 -1.23 -5.79
N HIS A 54 7.33 -2.44 -6.32
CA HIS A 54 8.47 -3.33 -6.06
C HIS A 54 9.31 -3.61 -7.30
N GLN A 55 9.19 -2.78 -8.35
CA GLN A 55 9.93 -2.99 -9.60
C GLN A 55 11.43 -3.17 -9.34
N ARG A 56 12.04 -4.17 -9.99
CA ARG A 56 13.46 -4.49 -9.89
C ARG A 56 13.92 -4.83 -8.46
N GLY A 57 12.98 -5.01 -7.55
CA GLY A 57 13.25 -5.38 -6.16
C GLY A 57 13.54 -6.86 -5.99
N VAL A 58 14.19 -7.20 -4.89
CA VAL A 58 14.63 -8.58 -4.57
C VAL A 58 13.63 -9.34 -3.69
N LEU A 59 12.55 -8.70 -3.23
CA LEU A 59 11.58 -9.34 -2.35
C LEU A 59 10.85 -10.51 -3.03
N GLN A 60 10.56 -10.36 -4.32
CA GLN A 60 9.92 -11.41 -5.10
C GLN A 60 10.74 -11.72 -6.36
N ALA A 61 10.82 -13.02 -6.67
CA ALA A 61 11.49 -13.49 -7.87
C ALA A 61 10.88 -12.89 -9.15
N SER A 62 9.58 -12.63 -9.17
CA SER A 62 8.87 -12.05 -10.31
C SER A 62 9.38 -10.66 -10.70
N THR A 63 9.51 -9.74 -9.74
CA THR A 63 10.00 -8.38 -9.99
C THR A 63 11.48 -8.34 -10.31
N LEU A 64 12.26 -9.22 -9.68
CA LEU A 64 13.68 -9.38 -9.97
C LEU A 64 13.93 -9.99 -11.36
N TYR A 65 13.15 -11.00 -11.75
CA TYR A 65 13.21 -11.64 -13.06
C TYR A 65 12.83 -10.68 -14.19
N TYR A 66 11.68 -10.01 -14.04
CA TYR A 66 11.21 -9.06 -15.05
C TYR A 66 12.15 -7.88 -15.23
N ASN A 67 12.69 -7.34 -14.13
CA ASN A 67 13.77 -6.34 -14.05
C ASN A 67 13.63 -5.15 -15.03
N ARG A 68 12.42 -4.69 -15.30
CA ARG A 68 12.14 -3.52 -16.14
C ARG A 68 11.61 -2.36 -15.32
N GLU A 69 11.84 -1.15 -15.83
CA GLU A 69 11.27 0.06 -15.27
C GLU A 69 9.79 0.16 -15.64
N MET A 70 8.95 0.42 -14.64
CA MET A 70 7.51 0.57 -14.79
C MET A 70 7.10 2.04 -14.67
N PRO A 71 6.30 2.60 -15.60
CA PRO A 71 5.83 3.98 -15.49
C PRO A 71 4.59 4.09 -14.59
N PHE A 72 4.46 5.21 -13.85
CA PHE A 72 3.19 5.57 -13.20
C PHE A 72 3.03 7.11 -13.16
N PRO A 73 1.87 7.66 -13.62
CA PRO A 73 0.91 6.95 -14.48
C PRO A 73 1.57 6.48 -15.77
N GLY A 74 0.96 5.51 -16.45
CA GLY A 74 1.58 4.95 -17.64
C GLY A 74 0.66 4.13 -18.52
N ASP A 75 1.20 3.76 -19.67
CA ASP A 75 0.52 2.87 -20.61
C ASP A 75 0.31 1.49 -19.97
N ILE A 76 -0.88 0.97 -20.11
CA ILE A 76 -1.29 -0.32 -19.56
C ILE A 76 -0.48 -1.49 -20.16
N GLU A 77 0.06 -1.34 -21.37
CA GLU A 77 0.81 -2.40 -22.02
C GLU A 77 2.10 -2.79 -21.27
N TYR A 78 2.72 -1.87 -20.52
CA TYR A 78 3.85 -2.22 -19.64
C TYR A 78 3.43 -3.24 -18.58
N TYR A 79 2.25 -3.08 -18.04
CA TYR A 79 1.71 -3.92 -16.97
C TYR A 79 1.15 -5.23 -17.48
N ARG A 80 0.53 -5.22 -18.67
CA ARG A 80 0.11 -6.43 -19.37
C ARG A 80 1.30 -7.29 -19.76
N ASP A 81 2.39 -6.66 -20.23
CA ASP A 81 3.62 -7.38 -20.53
C ASP A 81 4.20 -8.08 -19.29
N PHE A 82 4.19 -7.40 -18.13
CA PHE A 82 4.58 -8.03 -16.87
C PHE A 82 3.69 -9.24 -16.55
N GLU A 83 2.39 -9.11 -16.61
CA GLU A 83 1.45 -10.20 -16.33
C GLU A 83 1.61 -11.37 -17.28
N ARG A 84 1.81 -11.11 -18.55
CA ARG A 84 2.06 -12.14 -19.57
C ARG A 84 3.36 -12.88 -19.30
N VAL A 85 4.46 -12.15 -19.11
CA VAL A 85 5.82 -12.73 -18.96
C VAL A 85 5.97 -13.46 -17.62
N VAL A 86 5.42 -12.92 -16.55
CA VAL A 86 5.59 -13.45 -15.18
C VAL A 86 4.53 -14.46 -14.79
N ASN A 87 3.27 -14.16 -15.11
CA ASN A 87 2.12 -14.94 -14.63
C ASN A 87 1.43 -15.75 -15.75
N GLY A 88 1.86 -15.60 -17.02
CA GLY A 88 1.23 -16.26 -18.16
C GLY A 88 -0.23 -15.79 -18.40
N ASN A 89 -0.59 -14.60 -17.91
CA ASN A 89 -1.95 -14.09 -18.00
C ASN A 89 -2.11 -13.08 -19.14
N GLU A 90 -2.56 -13.56 -20.30
CA GLU A 90 -2.76 -12.75 -21.51
C GLU A 90 -3.93 -11.75 -21.39
N ASN A 91 -4.88 -12.00 -20.49
CA ASN A 91 -6.08 -11.19 -20.34
C ASN A 91 -6.05 -10.29 -19.09
N ALA A 92 -4.90 -10.23 -18.41
CA ALA A 92 -4.76 -9.38 -17.25
C ALA A 92 -5.04 -7.92 -17.59
N LEU A 93 -5.66 -7.21 -16.65
CA LEU A 93 -5.90 -5.78 -16.74
C LEU A 93 -6.76 -5.34 -17.96
N SER A 94 -7.54 -6.25 -18.53
CA SER A 94 -8.35 -6.00 -19.75
C SER A 94 -9.34 -4.83 -19.60
N LYS A 95 -9.81 -4.55 -18.38
CA LYS A 95 -10.73 -3.43 -18.09
C LYS A 95 -10.07 -2.04 -18.04
N TYR A 96 -8.73 -1.98 -18.10
CA TYR A 96 -7.97 -0.72 -18.02
C TYR A 96 -7.34 -0.37 -19.35
N THR A 97 -7.30 0.93 -19.65
CA THR A 97 -6.61 1.50 -20.81
C THR A 97 -5.31 2.21 -20.43
N ALA A 98 -5.18 2.55 -19.15
CA ALA A 98 -3.97 3.14 -18.55
C ALA A 98 -3.81 2.63 -17.13
N MET A 99 -2.58 2.67 -16.63
CA MET A 99 -2.27 2.51 -15.21
C MET A 99 -2.25 3.88 -14.56
N ASP A 100 -3.30 4.22 -13.83
CA ASP A 100 -3.53 5.55 -13.25
C ASP A 100 -4.36 5.48 -11.95
N TYR A 101 -4.88 6.63 -11.52
CA TYR A 101 -5.73 6.75 -10.33
C TYR A 101 -6.93 5.79 -10.34
N ARG A 102 -7.52 5.50 -11.49
CA ARG A 102 -8.67 4.58 -11.57
C ARG A 102 -8.30 3.18 -11.08
N TYR A 103 -7.11 2.71 -11.49
CA TYR A 103 -6.60 1.42 -11.01
C TYR A 103 -6.42 1.42 -9.49
N ILE A 104 -5.81 2.49 -8.93
CA ILE A 104 -5.62 2.65 -7.48
C ILE A 104 -6.96 2.66 -6.75
N ALA A 105 -7.92 3.45 -7.24
CA ALA A 105 -9.24 3.56 -6.62
C ALA A 105 -10.01 2.23 -6.63
N ASP A 106 -9.97 1.49 -7.75
CA ASP A 106 -10.58 0.16 -7.86
C ASP A 106 -9.91 -0.84 -6.90
N GLY A 107 -8.58 -0.79 -6.78
CA GLY A 107 -7.81 -1.63 -5.87
C GLY A 107 -8.10 -1.36 -4.39
N LEU A 108 -8.37 -0.11 -4.05
CA LEU A 108 -8.67 0.32 -2.68
C LEU A 108 -10.18 0.31 -2.35
N ALA A 109 -11.05 -0.01 -3.30
CA ALA A 109 -12.50 -0.06 -3.08
C ALA A 109 -12.91 -0.92 -1.86
N PRO A 110 -12.27 -2.08 -1.55
CA PRO A 110 -12.60 -2.84 -0.35
C PRO A 110 -12.41 -2.06 0.97
N ALA A 111 -11.47 -1.11 1.03
CA ALA A 111 -11.27 -0.25 2.20
C ALA A 111 -12.43 0.75 2.37
N ALA A 112 -12.87 1.38 1.27
CA ALA A 112 -14.05 2.26 1.30
C ALA A 112 -15.32 1.50 1.69
N GLU A 113 -15.52 0.29 1.17
CA GLU A 113 -16.64 -0.57 1.53
C GLU A 113 -16.58 -1.04 2.99
N PHE A 114 -15.38 -1.26 3.54
CA PHE A 114 -15.22 -1.60 4.95
C PHE A 114 -15.74 -0.47 5.84
N ILE A 115 -15.32 0.77 5.59
CA ILE A 115 -15.74 1.95 6.37
C ILE A 115 -17.26 2.17 6.26
N LYS A 116 -17.79 2.07 5.04
CA LYS A 116 -19.24 2.23 4.80
C LYS A 116 -20.07 1.23 5.58
N ARG A 117 -19.59 -0.01 5.72
CA ARG A 117 -20.27 -1.07 6.49
C ARG A 117 -20.04 -0.97 7.99
N ASN A 118 -18.97 -0.32 8.43
CA ASN A 118 -18.56 -0.22 9.83
C ASN A 118 -18.19 1.23 10.20
N PRO A 119 -19.17 2.17 10.16
CA PRO A 119 -18.88 3.60 10.30
C PRO A 119 -18.38 4.00 11.69
N ASP A 120 -18.56 3.15 12.70
CA ASP A 120 -18.09 3.33 14.07
C ASP A 120 -16.69 2.74 14.33
N LYS A 121 -16.06 2.12 13.31
CA LYS A 121 -14.75 1.48 13.43
C LYS A 121 -13.67 2.31 12.75
N ILE A 122 -12.48 2.28 13.32
CA ILE A 122 -11.31 2.90 12.74
C ILE A 122 -10.65 1.89 11.80
N LEU A 123 -10.49 2.27 10.53
CA LEU A 123 -9.64 1.59 9.57
C LEU A 123 -8.41 2.45 9.29
N TRP A 124 -7.23 1.84 9.29
CA TRP A 124 -5.95 2.50 9.09
C TRP A 124 -5.14 1.83 7.98
N CYS A 125 -4.63 2.60 7.02
CA CYS A 125 -3.63 2.11 6.08
C CYS A 125 -2.26 2.09 6.77
N GLY A 126 -1.86 0.92 7.25
CA GLY A 126 -0.64 0.75 8.05
C GLY A 126 0.64 0.86 7.25
N GLU A 127 0.60 0.51 5.97
CA GLU A 127 1.74 0.60 5.06
C GLU A 127 1.31 0.86 3.62
N PHE A 128 2.03 1.76 2.96
CA PHE A 128 2.13 1.87 1.51
C PHE A 128 3.43 2.59 1.16
N GLY A 129 3.96 2.32 -0.03
CA GLY A 129 5.22 2.92 -0.43
C GLY A 129 5.72 2.39 -1.76
N THR A 130 6.84 2.93 -2.23
CA THR A 130 7.48 2.52 -3.46
C THR A 130 8.97 2.33 -3.26
N ILE A 131 9.51 1.29 -3.89
CA ILE A 131 10.94 0.99 -3.85
C ILE A 131 11.76 2.14 -4.51
N ARG A 132 13.00 2.30 -4.06
CA ARG A 132 13.92 3.36 -4.58
C ARG A 132 14.24 3.24 -6.09
N HIS A 133 13.99 2.08 -6.69
CA HIS A 133 14.18 1.87 -8.14
C HIS A 133 13.10 2.58 -8.98
N CYS A 134 12.01 3.03 -8.37
CA CYS A 134 11.06 3.91 -9.02
C CYS A 134 11.67 5.32 -9.15
N ARG A 135 11.54 5.94 -10.31
CA ARG A 135 11.90 7.35 -10.50
C ARG A 135 11.08 8.21 -9.53
N ILE A 136 11.71 9.28 -9.03
CA ILE A 136 11.10 10.11 -7.98
C ILE A 136 9.77 10.75 -8.43
N ASP A 137 9.69 11.25 -9.65
CA ASP A 137 8.47 11.82 -10.24
C ASP A 137 7.31 10.83 -10.30
N ARG A 138 7.60 9.56 -10.58
CA ARG A 138 6.62 8.48 -10.62
C ARG A 138 6.20 8.02 -9.21
N ARG A 139 7.15 8.02 -8.25
CA ARG A 139 6.85 7.81 -6.84
C ARG A 139 5.87 8.84 -6.33
N GLU A 140 6.12 10.11 -6.62
CA GLU A 140 5.25 11.23 -6.26
C GLU A 140 3.83 11.07 -6.81
N ASN A 141 3.70 10.72 -8.09
CA ASN A 141 2.40 10.52 -8.71
C ASN A 141 1.61 9.38 -8.05
N TRP A 142 2.25 8.23 -7.85
CA TRP A 142 1.61 7.08 -7.21
C TRP A 142 1.21 7.39 -5.76
N MET A 143 2.11 7.99 -4.99
CA MET A 143 1.84 8.39 -3.60
C MET A 143 0.67 9.38 -3.52
N ARG A 144 0.64 10.36 -4.42
CA ARG A 144 -0.46 11.34 -4.51
C ARG A 144 -1.79 10.65 -4.76
N ASP A 145 -1.85 9.69 -5.67
CA ASP A 145 -3.07 8.98 -6.00
C ASP A 145 -3.57 8.10 -4.85
N VAL A 146 -2.67 7.39 -4.17
CA VAL A 146 -3.04 6.62 -2.97
C VAL A 146 -3.54 7.55 -1.87
N ILE A 147 -2.81 8.61 -1.54
CA ILE A 147 -3.18 9.57 -0.48
C ILE A 147 -4.48 10.27 -0.83
N LYS A 148 -4.70 10.64 -2.09
CA LYS A 148 -5.98 11.20 -2.56
C LYS A 148 -7.15 10.29 -2.21
N PHE A 149 -7.03 8.98 -2.48
CA PHE A 149 -8.06 8.02 -2.13
C PHE A 149 -8.26 7.90 -0.62
N LEU A 150 -7.17 7.77 0.14
CA LEU A 150 -7.21 7.62 1.60
C LEU A 150 -7.87 8.83 2.27
N LYS A 151 -7.51 10.05 1.85
CA LYS A 151 -8.12 11.30 2.36
C LYS A 151 -9.60 11.42 2.01
N ALA A 152 -9.98 11.08 0.77
CA ALA A 152 -11.38 11.12 0.34
C ALA A 152 -12.28 10.17 1.13
N ASN A 153 -11.71 9.13 1.75
CA ASN A 153 -12.41 8.16 2.59
C ASN A 153 -12.06 8.31 4.08
N GLU A 154 -11.41 9.40 4.50
CA GLU A 154 -11.03 9.69 5.89
C GLU A 154 -10.20 8.57 6.54
N ILE A 155 -9.38 7.87 5.76
CA ILE A 155 -8.50 6.78 6.22
C ILE A 155 -7.16 7.36 6.65
N PRO A 156 -6.79 7.30 7.94
CA PRO A 156 -5.43 7.64 8.38
C PRO A 156 -4.40 6.65 7.82
N TYR A 157 -3.15 7.09 7.70
CA TYR A 157 -2.13 6.29 7.04
C TYR A 157 -0.73 6.49 7.59
N CYS A 158 0.12 5.47 7.35
CA CYS A 158 1.57 5.52 7.51
C CYS A 158 2.26 5.09 6.22
N VAL A 159 3.37 5.74 5.92
CA VAL A 159 4.18 5.41 4.74
C VAL A 159 5.30 4.44 5.12
N TRP A 160 5.51 3.44 4.34
CA TRP A 160 6.65 2.55 4.40
C TRP A 160 7.72 3.02 3.40
N ASN A 161 8.94 3.47 3.85
CA ASN A 161 9.29 3.74 5.24
C ASN A 161 10.19 4.98 5.31
N TYR A 162 10.37 5.55 6.48
CA TYR A 162 11.28 6.68 6.68
C TYR A 162 12.70 6.31 6.24
N LEU A 163 13.21 5.17 6.73
CA LEU A 163 14.56 4.71 6.48
C LEU A 163 14.61 3.17 6.47
N SER A 164 15.16 2.61 5.41
CA SER A 164 15.46 1.19 5.32
C SER A 164 16.78 0.84 6.01
N THR A 165 16.93 -0.43 6.39
CA THR A 165 18.21 -0.92 6.94
C THR A 165 19.27 -0.96 5.85
N PRO A 166 20.57 -0.82 6.18
CA PRO A 166 21.64 -0.77 5.16
C PRO A 166 21.69 -1.98 4.23
N ASN A 167 21.27 -3.14 4.70
CA ASN A 167 21.29 -4.40 3.95
C ASN A 167 19.95 -4.73 3.27
N ASP A 168 18.97 -3.84 3.34
CA ASP A 168 17.68 -4.05 2.67
C ASP A 168 17.82 -3.80 1.18
N GLY A 169 17.80 -4.86 0.39
CA GLY A 169 17.85 -4.78 -1.08
C GLY A 169 16.63 -4.12 -1.72
N ASN A 170 15.52 -3.99 -0.97
CA ASN A 170 14.28 -3.39 -1.47
C ASN A 170 14.13 -1.90 -1.14
N ARG A 171 14.91 -1.34 -0.29
CA ARG A 171 14.91 0.07 0.17
C ARG A 171 13.75 0.95 -0.30
N PHE A 172 12.84 1.26 0.64
CA PHE A 172 11.69 2.14 0.41
C PHE A 172 11.92 3.56 0.99
N SER A 173 13.13 3.84 1.44
CA SER A 173 13.49 5.05 2.17
C SER A 173 12.92 6.33 1.53
N LEU A 174 12.43 7.23 2.38
CA LEU A 174 12.03 8.60 2.03
C LEU A 174 13.18 9.58 2.16
N VAL A 175 14.24 9.15 2.80
CA VAL A 175 15.45 9.92 3.01
C VAL A 175 16.66 9.18 2.43
N ASP A 176 17.71 9.92 2.16
CA ASP A 176 19.00 9.36 1.81
C ASP A 176 19.55 8.53 2.97
N ASP A 177 20.03 7.34 2.68
CA ASP A 177 20.41 6.35 3.70
C ASP A 177 21.58 6.80 4.57
N ASP A 178 22.49 7.61 4.03
CA ASP A 178 23.71 8.05 4.71
C ASP A 178 23.54 9.43 5.37
N THR A 179 23.03 10.39 4.61
CA THR A 179 22.93 11.79 5.03
C THR A 179 21.62 12.11 5.76
N ARG A 180 20.61 11.25 5.68
CA ARG A 180 19.26 11.47 6.22
C ARG A 180 18.52 12.66 5.60
N LYS A 181 19.02 13.20 4.53
CA LYS A 181 18.33 14.27 3.81
C LYS A 181 17.12 13.72 3.08
N ILE A 182 16.06 14.50 3.04
CA ILE A 182 14.84 14.17 2.30
C ILE A 182 15.19 13.99 0.82
N LEU A 183 14.71 12.91 0.20
CA LEU A 183 14.95 12.61 -1.22
C LEU A 183 14.19 13.57 -2.16
N SER A 184 13.03 14.08 -1.73
CA SER A 184 12.20 15.02 -2.46
C SER A 184 11.33 15.81 -1.50
N GLU A 185 11.42 17.13 -1.54
CA GLU A 185 10.52 18.03 -0.79
C GLU A 185 9.07 17.89 -1.29
N SER A 186 8.86 17.75 -2.60
CA SER A 186 7.54 17.51 -3.19
C SER A 186 6.91 16.23 -2.63
N LEU A 187 7.68 15.14 -2.54
CA LEU A 187 7.20 13.88 -1.95
C LEU A 187 6.84 14.06 -0.46
N ALA A 188 7.63 14.82 0.28
CA ALA A 188 7.36 15.11 1.68
C ALA A 188 6.05 15.89 1.86
N GLU A 189 5.79 16.89 1.01
CA GLU A 189 4.53 17.66 1.02
C GLU A 189 3.31 16.80 0.63
N ILE A 190 3.47 15.93 -0.36
CA ILE A 190 2.43 14.95 -0.73
C ILE A 190 2.07 14.08 0.48
N ILE A 191 3.07 13.54 1.18
CA ILE A 191 2.86 12.66 2.35
C ILE A 191 2.18 13.41 3.51
N ARG A 192 2.51 14.69 3.71
CA ARG A 192 1.80 15.54 4.68
C ARG A 192 0.37 15.86 4.27
N GLY A 193 -0.01 15.54 3.05
CA GLY A 193 -1.33 15.80 2.51
C GLY A 193 -1.55 17.25 2.10
N ASN A 194 -0.49 17.99 1.80
CA ASN A 194 -0.55 19.41 1.39
C ASN A 194 -0.74 19.60 -0.12
N VAL A 195 -0.95 18.55 -0.89
CA VAL A 195 -1.11 18.57 -2.36
C VAL A 195 -2.32 17.75 -2.79
#